data_f5425ffa2a413feb0d78180f70a23462
#
_entry.id   f5425ffa2a413feb0d78180f70a23462
#
_cell.length_a   1.000
_cell.length_b   1.000
_cell.length_c   1.000
_cell.angle_alpha   90.00
_cell.angle_beta   90.00
_cell.angle_gamma   90.00
#
_symmetry.space_group_name_H-M   'P 1'
#
loop_
_entity.id
_entity.type
_entity.pdbx_description
1 polymer ?
#
loop_
_entity_poly.entity_id
_entity_poly.type
_entity_poly.pdbx_seq_one_letter_code
_entity_poly.pdbx_strand_id
1 'polypeptide(L)'
;MDRWGNLSAKVRMQSMIERKIRVLVAKPGLDGHDRGAKVIARALRDAGMEVIYTGLRQTPEMIAAAALQEDVDAVGVSILSGAHNTLCPRIVQLLREQGMNDCLVLVGGIVPQDDLVKLKQAGVAEIFLPGTSTEDIVKFLRSNVKPRE
;
A
#
# COMPACT_ATOMS: atom_id res chain seq x y z
N MET A 1 -5.82 12.34 -41.04
CA MET A 1 -5.71 12.04 -39.62
C MET A 1 -6.35 10.70 -39.31
N ASP A 2 -5.71 9.99 -38.53
CA ASP A 2 -6.14 8.67 -38.19
C ASP A 2 -7.15 8.67 -37.04
N ARG A 3 -8.39 8.47 -37.37
CA ARG A 3 -9.47 8.38 -36.40
C ARG A 3 -9.28 7.20 -35.43
N TRP A 4 -8.66 6.14 -35.93
CA TRP A 4 -8.38 4.95 -35.14
C TRP A 4 -7.26 5.19 -34.13
N GLY A 5 -6.27 6.00 -34.48
CA GLY A 5 -5.22 6.37 -33.54
C GLY A 5 -5.75 7.15 -32.34
N ASN A 6 -6.67 8.08 -32.58
CA ASN A 6 -7.31 8.82 -31.49
C ASN A 6 -8.16 7.91 -30.62
N LEU A 7 -8.84 6.96 -31.22
CA LEU A 7 -9.66 6.00 -30.48
C LEU A 7 -8.76 5.10 -29.62
N SER A 8 -7.66 4.62 -30.16
CA SER A 8 -6.71 3.80 -29.41
C SER A 8 -6.12 4.55 -28.21
N ALA A 9 -5.79 5.82 -28.39
CA ALA A 9 -5.25 6.64 -27.29
C ALA A 9 -6.32 6.84 -26.21
N LYS A 10 -7.57 7.10 -26.59
CA LYS A 10 -8.66 7.22 -25.63
C LYS A 10 -8.91 5.94 -24.88
N VAL A 11 -8.95 4.82 -25.58
CA VAL A 11 -9.18 3.52 -24.96
C VAL A 11 -8.05 3.21 -23.98
N ARG A 12 -6.81 3.53 -24.35
CA ARG A 12 -5.65 3.29 -23.50
C ARG A 12 -5.68 4.16 -22.24
N MET A 13 -6.02 5.46 -22.37
CA MET A 13 -6.17 6.35 -21.22
C MET A 13 -7.27 5.87 -20.30
N GLN A 14 -8.42 5.48 -20.86
CA GLN A 14 -9.54 5.00 -20.09
C GLN A 14 -9.17 3.71 -19.35
N SER A 15 -8.46 2.82 -20.00
CA SER A 15 -7.96 1.58 -19.39
C SER A 15 -7.01 1.87 -18.22
N MET A 16 -6.15 2.88 -18.35
CA MET A 16 -5.27 3.30 -17.26
C MET A 16 -6.05 3.87 -16.08
N ILE A 17 -7.10 4.66 -16.36
CA ILE A 17 -7.94 5.26 -15.32
C ILE A 17 -8.77 4.18 -14.62
N GLU A 18 -9.28 3.22 -15.38
CA GLU A 18 -10.12 2.14 -14.87
C GLU A 18 -9.33 0.98 -14.28
N ARG A 19 -8.01 0.99 -14.46
CA ARG A 19 -7.16 -0.07 -13.94
C ARG A 19 -7.26 -0.11 -12.42
N LYS A 20 -7.46 -1.31 -11.92
CA LYS A 20 -7.57 -1.50 -10.48
C LYS A 20 -6.24 -1.24 -9.79
N ILE A 21 -6.29 -0.50 -8.72
CA ILE A 21 -5.15 -0.35 -7.83
C ILE A 21 -4.93 -1.66 -7.09
N ARG A 22 -3.68 -2.13 -7.05
CA ARG A 22 -3.31 -3.37 -6.38
C ARG A 22 -2.63 -3.03 -5.06
N VAL A 23 -3.14 -3.57 -3.98
CA VAL A 23 -2.65 -3.28 -2.63
C VAL A 23 -2.32 -4.58 -1.92
N LEU A 24 -1.11 -4.65 -1.37
CA LEU A 24 -0.72 -5.73 -0.48
C LEU A 24 -0.99 -5.29 0.95
N VAL A 25 -1.80 -6.03 1.67
CA VAL A 25 -2.05 -5.77 3.10
C VAL A 25 -1.29 -6.79 3.91
N ALA A 26 -0.40 -6.32 4.76
CA ALA A 26 0.53 -7.16 5.49
C ALA A 26 0.49 -6.87 6.98
N LYS A 27 0.79 -7.89 7.76
CA LYS A 27 0.92 -7.79 9.20
C LYS A 27 2.30 -8.31 9.60
N PRO A 28 3.28 -7.41 9.72
CA PRO A 28 4.64 -7.83 10.05
C PRO A 28 4.82 -8.15 11.52
N GLY A 29 5.88 -8.87 11.82
CA GLY A 29 6.28 -9.20 13.17
C GLY A 29 5.49 -10.35 13.77
N LEU A 30 5.55 -10.45 15.08
CA LEU A 30 4.96 -11.56 15.83
C LEU A 30 3.54 -11.28 16.34
N ASP A 31 3.00 -10.11 16.03
CA ASP A 31 1.65 -9.73 16.42
C ASP A 31 0.61 -10.63 15.78
N GLY A 32 -0.23 -11.24 16.60
CA GLY A 32 -1.28 -12.16 16.14
C GLY A 32 -2.63 -11.50 15.90
N HIS A 33 -2.74 -10.19 16.00
CA HIS A 33 -4.00 -9.47 15.87
C HIS A 33 -4.18 -8.98 14.43
N ASP A 34 -5.09 -9.59 13.68
CA ASP A 34 -5.26 -9.29 12.26
C ASP A 34 -6.61 -8.63 11.91
N ARG A 35 -7.47 -8.39 12.89
CA ARG A 35 -8.80 -7.85 12.63
C ARG A 35 -8.78 -6.52 11.88
N GLY A 36 -7.92 -5.60 12.31
CA GLY A 36 -7.79 -4.30 11.65
C GLY A 36 -7.34 -4.42 10.21
N ALA A 37 -6.35 -5.27 9.96
CA ALA A 37 -5.86 -5.52 8.61
C ALA A 37 -6.96 -6.12 7.72
N LYS A 38 -7.74 -7.04 8.23
CA LYS A 38 -8.84 -7.66 7.48
C LYS A 38 -9.95 -6.67 7.16
N VAL A 39 -10.30 -5.77 8.09
CA VAL A 39 -11.31 -4.74 7.86
C VAL A 39 -10.86 -3.81 6.73
N ILE A 40 -9.62 -3.37 6.76
CA ILE A 40 -9.06 -2.51 5.71
C ILE A 40 -9.02 -3.24 4.37
N ALA A 41 -8.56 -4.48 4.35
CA ALA A 41 -8.53 -5.28 3.14
C ALA A 41 -9.91 -5.37 2.49
N ARG A 42 -10.94 -5.63 3.30
CA ARG A 42 -12.32 -5.70 2.82
C ARG A 42 -12.80 -4.36 2.26
N ALA A 43 -12.52 -3.27 2.98
CA ALA A 43 -12.93 -1.94 2.54
C ALA A 43 -12.30 -1.57 1.19
N LEU A 44 -11.03 -1.90 1.01
CA LEU A 44 -10.34 -1.64 -0.25
C LEU A 44 -10.92 -2.48 -1.40
N ARG A 45 -11.25 -3.74 -1.13
CA ARG A 45 -11.93 -4.60 -2.13
C ARG A 45 -13.29 -4.03 -2.51
N ASP A 46 -14.06 -3.59 -1.52
CA ASP A 46 -15.37 -3.01 -1.75
C ASP A 46 -15.29 -1.72 -2.58
N ALA A 47 -14.16 -1.03 -2.50
CA ALA A 47 -13.90 0.16 -3.31
C ALA A 47 -13.41 -0.17 -4.73
N GLY A 48 -13.30 -1.44 -5.09
CA GLY A 48 -12.91 -1.88 -6.42
C GLY A 48 -11.42 -2.13 -6.61
N MET A 49 -10.65 -2.14 -5.54
CA MET A 49 -9.22 -2.43 -5.61
C MET A 49 -8.94 -3.94 -5.54
N GLU A 50 -7.81 -4.36 -6.12
CA GLU A 50 -7.32 -5.71 -5.93
C GLU A 50 -6.48 -5.75 -4.67
N VAL A 51 -6.83 -6.62 -3.75
CA VAL A 51 -6.16 -6.71 -2.46
C VAL A 51 -5.59 -8.11 -2.27
N ILE A 52 -4.31 -8.15 -1.95
CA ILE A 52 -3.61 -9.36 -1.57
C ILE A 52 -3.33 -9.27 -0.07
N TYR A 53 -3.89 -10.17 0.70
CA TYR A 53 -3.65 -10.24 2.14
C TYR A 53 -2.62 -11.33 2.41
N THR A 54 -1.48 -10.96 2.99
CA THR A 54 -0.38 -11.90 3.20
C THR A 54 -0.57 -12.80 4.42
N GLY A 55 -1.46 -12.41 5.32
CA GLY A 55 -1.60 -13.10 6.60
C GLY A 55 -0.70 -12.53 7.68
N LEU A 56 -0.60 -13.26 8.79
CA LEU A 56 0.15 -12.83 9.98
C LEU A 56 1.64 -13.16 9.88
N ARG A 57 2.41 -12.53 10.76
CA ARG A 57 3.80 -12.88 11.05
C ARG A 57 4.73 -12.82 9.84
N GLN A 58 4.53 -11.80 9.02
CA GLN A 58 5.35 -11.58 7.85
C GLN A 58 6.64 -10.85 8.23
N THR A 59 7.77 -11.28 7.64
CA THR A 59 9.02 -10.52 7.74
C THR A 59 9.02 -9.41 6.68
N PRO A 60 9.83 -8.34 6.86
CA PRO A 60 9.99 -7.35 5.81
C PRO A 60 10.42 -7.96 4.47
N GLU A 61 11.28 -8.96 4.49
CA GLU A 61 11.74 -9.65 3.30
C GLU A 61 10.60 -10.39 2.58
N MET A 62 9.74 -11.06 3.35
CA MET A 62 8.56 -11.74 2.81
C MET A 62 7.57 -10.75 2.20
N ILE A 63 7.39 -9.61 2.86
CA ILE A 63 6.48 -8.56 2.38
C ILE A 63 7.01 -7.98 1.06
N ALA A 64 8.29 -7.65 1.01
CA ALA A 64 8.91 -7.10 -0.20
C ALA A 64 8.86 -8.10 -1.35
N ALA A 65 9.12 -9.38 -1.09
CA ALA A 65 9.05 -10.43 -2.11
C ALA A 65 7.64 -10.57 -2.67
N ALA A 66 6.63 -10.57 -1.79
CA ALA A 66 5.23 -10.64 -2.22
C ALA A 66 4.82 -9.42 -3.03
N ALA A 67 5.28 -8.24 -2.62
CA ALA A 67 4.98 -7.00 -3.34
C ALA A 67 5.54 -7.03 -4.76
N LEU A 68 6.74 -7.54 -4.93
CA LEU A 68 7.37 -7.67 -6.24
C LEU A 68 6.63 -8.71 -7.10
N GLN A 69 6.36 -9.87 -6.53
CA GLN A 69 5.68 -10.97 -7.21
C GLN A 69 4.30 -10.55 -7.72
N GLU A 70 3.55 -9.84 -6.89
CA GLU A 70 2.19 -9.41 -7.19
C GLU A 70 2.15 -8.07 -7.92
N ASP A 71 3.29 -7.41 -8.08
CA ASP A 71 3.40 -6.13 -8.78
C ASP A 71 2.40 -5.10 -8.23
N VAL A 72 2.46 -4.87 -6.94
CA VAL A 72 1.49 -4.01 -6.27
C VAL A 72 1.85 -2.52 -6.37
N ASP A 73 0.82 -1.69 -6.28
CA ASP A 73 0.96 -0.22 -6.28
C ASP A 73 1.24 0.32 -4.90
N ALA A 74 0.79 -0.40 -3.87
CA ALA A 74 0.95 0.03 -2.49
C ALA A 74 1.05 -1.18 -1.56
N VAL A 75 1.76 -0.99 -0.46
CA VAL A 75 1.85 -1.94 0.64
C VAL A 75 1.26 -1.28 1.88
N GLY A 76 0.21 -1.84 2.41
CA GLY A 76 -0.38 -1.42 3.67
C GLY A 76 0.08 -2.34 4.80
N VAL A 77 0.63 -1.74 5.83
CA VAL A 77 1.19 -2.46 6.97
C VAL A 77 0.39 -2.12 8.21
N SER A 78 -0.14 -3.13 8.89
CA SER A 78 -0.88 -2.96 10.14
C SER A 78 0.01 -3.39 11.30
N ILE A 79 0.28 -2.45 12.21
CA ILE A 79 1.18 -2.68 13.34
C ILE A 79 0.51 -2.23 14.63
N LEU A 80 0.48 -3.11 15.64
CA LEU A 80 -0.04 -2.78 16.95
C LEU A 80 1.06 -2.56 18.00
N SER A 81 2.24 -3.09 17.75
CA SER A 81 3.38 -2.98 18.67
C SER A 81 4.30 -1.84 18.26
N GLY A 82 5.23 -1.46 19.12
CA GLY A 82 6.20 -0.41 18.85
C GLY A 82 7.27 -0.75 17.80
N ALA A 83 7.07 -1.82 17.04
CA ALA A 83 8.05 -2.28 16.05
C ALA A 83 8.06 -1.47 14.75
N HIS A 84 7.17 -0.48 14.61
CA HIS A 84 7.05 0.31 13.38
C HIS A 84 8.35 1.02 13.00
N ASN A 85 9.15 1.48 13.97
CA ASN A 85 10.39 2.20 13.71
C ASN A 85 11.49 1.30 13.13
N THR A 86 11.38 -0.01 13.30
CA THR A 86 12.35 -0.97 12.77
C THR A 86 11.84 -1.61 11.48
N LEU A 87 10.58 -2.04 11.49
CA LEU A 87 10.02 -2.83 10.40
C LEU A 87 9.68 -1.97 9.17
N CYS A 88 9.09 -0.79 9.38
CA CYS A 88 8.64 0.02 8.26
C CYS A 88 9.79 0.58 7.41
N PRO A 89 10.86 1.14 8.00
CA PRO A 89 11.99 1.58 7.19
C PRO A 89 12.64 0.43 6.41
N ARG A 90 12.69 -0.77 7.01
CA ARG A 90 13.25 -1.94 6.34
C ARG A 90 12.42 -2.34 5.12
N ILE A 91 11.09 -2.31 5.25
CA ILE A 91 10.19 -2.60 4.13
C ILE A 91 10.42 -1.60 3.00
N VAL A 92 10.45 -0.30 3.32
CA VAL A 92 10.69 0.73 2.31
C VAL A 92 12.03 0.50 1.61
N GLN A 93 13.08 0.25 2.38
CA GLN A 93 14.41 0.00 1.84
C GLN A 93 14.41 -1.16 0.85
N LEU A 94 13.80 -2.28 1.23
CA LEU A 94 13.77 -3.47 0.39
C LEU A 94 12.99 -3.22 -0.91
N LEU A 95 11.88 -2.51 -0.83
CA LEU A 95 11.10 -2.16 -2.02
C LEU A 95 11.93 -1.30 -2.99
N ARG A 96 12.65 -0.30 -2.48
CA ARG A 96 13.50 0.57 -3.31
C ARG A 96 14.66 -0.20 -3.92
N GLU A 97 15.30 -1.09 -3.15
CA GLU A 97 16.40 -1.92 -3.63
C GLU A 97 16.00 -2.83 -4.78
N GLN A 98 14.76 -3.27 -4.82
CA GLN A 98 14.25 -4.11 -5.91
C GLN A 98 13.58 -3.32 -7.04
N GLY A 99 13.76 -2.00 -7.07
CA GLY A 99 13.31 -1.15 -8.17
C GLY A 99 11.87 -0.66 -8.07
N MET A 100 11.19 -0.92 -6.95
CA MET A 100 9.79 -0.49 -6.75
C MET A 100 9.75 0.93 -6.16
N ASN A 101 10.22 1.90 -6.91
CA ASN A 101 10.39 3.28 -6.40
C ASN A 101 9.07 4.02 -6.22
N ASP A 102 8.04 3.64 -6.97
CA ASP A 102 6.72 4.28 -6.90
C ASP A 102 5.73 3.53 -6.02
N CYS A 103 6.13 2.42 -5.43
CA CYS A 103 5.28 1.68 -4.52
C CYS A 103 5.12 2.44 -3.22
N LEU A 104 3.88 2.75 -2.86
CA LEU A 104 3.57 3.47 -1.64
C LEU A 104 3.61 2.51 -0.45
N VAL A 105 4.14 2.97 0.68
CA VAL A 105 4.08 2.23 1.94
C VAL A 105 3.18 3.02 2.89
N LEU A 106 2.09 2.39 3.31
CA LEU A 106 1.12 2.95 4.23
C LEU A 106 1.17 2.18 5.54
N VAL A 107 1.06 2.89 6.63
CA VAL A 107 1.11 2.28 7.97
C VAL A 107 -0.21 2.58 8.68
N GLY A 108 -0.83 1.55 9.21
CA GLY A 108 -2.01 1.67 10.08
C GLY A 108 -1.68 1.18 11.48
N GLY A 109 -2.09 1.92 12.49
CA GLY A 109 -1.89 1.52 13.86
C GLY A 109 -1.66 2.69 14.79
N ILE A 110 -1.29 2.38 16.02
CA ILE A 110 -0.99 3.38 17.04
C ILE A 110 0.48 3.76 16.91
N VAL A 111 0.73 4.98 16.45
CA VAL A 111 2.10 5.48 16.26
C VAL A 111 2.25 6.77 17.05
N PRO A 112 3.22 6.86 17.97
CA PRO A 112 3.48 8.09 18.70
C PRO A 112 3.81 9.24 17.76
N GLN A 113 3.40 10.45 18.15
CA GLN A 113 3.56 11.62 17.30
C GLN A 113 5.01 11.87 16.89
N ASP A 114 5.95 11.64 17.80
CA ASP A 114 7.38 11.82 17.51
C ASP A 114 7.88 10.87 16.42
N ASP A 115 7.24 9.71 16.26
CA ASP A 115 7.64 8.72 15.29
C ASP A 115 7.04 8.97 13.91
N LEU A 116 5.97 9.78 13.82
CA LEU A 116 5.33 10.09 12.52
C LEU A 116 6.32 10.73 11.55
N VAL A 117 7.08 11.70 12.02
CA VAL A 117 8.07 12.40 11.20
C VAL A 117 9.17 11.43 10.76
N LYS A 118 9.65 10.60 11.69
CA LYS A 118 10.70 9.62 11.40
C LYS A 118 10.28 8.63 10.32
N LEU A 119 9.06 8.13 10.40
CA LEU A 119 8.53 7.19 9.41
C LEU A 119 8.39 7.85 8.04
N LYS A 120 7.88 9.06 7.97
CA LYS A 120 7.77 9.78 6.71
C LYS A 120 9.14 10.09 6.10
N GLN A 121 10.13 10.43 6.92
CA GLN A 121 11.49 10.63 6.46
C GLN A 121 12.11 9.34 5.93
N ALA A 122 11.71 8.19 6.49
CA ALA A 122 12.17 6.90 6.02
C ALA A 122 11.48 6.43 4.73
N GLY A 123 10.49 7.17 4.23
CA GLY A 123 9.83 6.86 2.98
C GLY A 123 8.41 6.32 3.10
N VAL A 124 7.84 6.29 4.30
CA VAL A 124 6.43 5.93 4.49
C VAL A 124 5.57 7.05 3.93
N ALA A 125 4.64 6.69 3.04
CA ALA A 125 3.81 7.69 2.34
C ALA A 125 2.77 8.32 3.25
N GLU A 126 2.12 7.51 4.09
CA GLU A 126 1.11 8.01 5.04
C GLU A 126 0.93 7.05 6.19
N ILE A 127 0.49 7.59 7.32
CA ILE A 127 0.21 6.83 8.54
C ILE A 127 -1.24 7.10 8.93
N PHE A 128 -2.02 6.03 9.07
CA PHE A 128 -3.43 6.12 9.43
C PHE A 128 -3.60 5.66 10.86
N LEU A 129 -3.92 6.61 11.74
CA LEU A 129 -4.11 6.34 13.16
C LEU A 129 -5.49 5.71 13.41
N PRO A 130 -5.70 5.08 14.57
CA PRO A 130 -7.01 4.52 14.91
C PRO A 130 -8.10 5.56 14.79
N GLY A 131 -9.25 5.16 14.25
CA GLY A 131 -10.37 6.06 14.01
C GLY A 131 -10.36 6.73 12.64
N THR A 132 -9.30 6.55 11.85
CA THR A 132 -9.29 7.03 10.47
C THR A 132 -10.32 6.25 9.65
N SER A 133 -11.11 6.99 8.89
CA SER A 133 -12.13 6.39 8.01
C SER A 133 -11.48 5.58 6.90
N THR A 134 -12.06 4.42 6.57
CA THR A 134 -11.60 3.63 5.43
C THR A 134 -11.75 4.40 4.12
N GLU A 135 -12.73 5.31 4.03
CA GLU A 135 -12.89 6.17 2.86
C GLU A 135 -11.69 7.09 2.66
N ASP A 136 -11.09 7.57 3.75
CA ASP A 136 -9.89 8.42 3.67
C ASP A 136 -8.70 7.64 3.13
N ILE A 137 -8.58 6.37 3.50
CA ILE A 137 -7.53 5.49 2.98
C ILE A 137 -7.72 5.27 1.48
N VAL A 138 -8.95 4.99 1.06
CA VAL A 138 -9.28 4.82 -0.35
C VAL A 138 -8.96 6.07 -1.16
N LYS A 139 -9.36 7.24 -0.65
CA LYS A 139 -9.07 8.53 -1.30
C LYS A 139 -7.59 8.78 -1.43
N PHE A 140 -6.83 8.49 -0.38
CA PHE A 140 -5.38 8.66 -0.41
C PHE A 140 -4.75 7.80 -1.52
N LEU A 141 -5.14 6.54 -1.59
CA LEU A 141 -4.62 5.64 -2.61
C LEU A 141 -4.97 6.12 -4.02
N ARG A 142 -6.23 6.50 -4.24
CA ARG A 142 -6.66 7.00 -5.56
C ARG A 142 -5.93 8.27 -5.97
N SER A 143 -5.56 9.11 -5.02
CA SER A 143 -4.90 10.38 -5.30
C SER A 143 -3.39 10.25 -5.49
N ASN A 144 -2.78 9.20 -4.95
CA ASN A 144 -1.32 9.09 -4.86
C ASN A 144 -0.71 7.93 -5.63
N VAL A 145 -1.50 6.93 -6.00
CA VAL A 145 -0.99 5.83 -6.83
C VAL A 145 -0.79 6.36 -8.25
N LYS A 146 0.41 6.14 -8.79
CA LYS A 146 0.73 6.57 -10.13
C LYS A 146 0.12 5.64 -11.17
N PRO A 147 -0.44 6.16 -12.28
CA PRO A 147 -0.88 5.30 -13.38
C PRO A 147 0.31 4.55 -13.95
N ARG A 148 0.08 3.31 -14.33
CA ARG A 148 1.09 2.54 -15.05
C ARG A 148 0.90 2.71 -16.55
N GLU A 149 1.99 2.66 -17.23
CA GLU A 149 1.98 2.68 -18.69
C GLU A 149 1.75 1.28 -19.28
#